data_0c66bd72fe2a2e64d5913bb225179026
#
_entry.id   0c66bd72fe2a2e64d5913bb225179026
#
_cell.length_a   1.000
_cell.length_b   1.000
_cell.length_c   1.000
_cell.angle_alpha   90.00
_cell.angle_beta   90.00
_cell.angle_gamma   90.00
#
_symmetry.space_group_name_H-M   'P 1'
#
loop_
_entity.id
_entity.type
_entity.pdbx_description
1 polymer ?
#
loop_
_entity_poly.entity_id
_entity_poly.type
_entity_poly.pdbx_seq_one_letter_code
_entity_poly.pdbx_strand_id
1 'polypeptide(L)'
;MLIYLLIACDRLEDKQEKKLRQNLPELQAALQAYAEANAAYDVILINECESDDCEDWQLGISQPVTRNTHLNFPVDLFNGLAEQYGIDCEVGYIEDGAREPVSYFGKHEGKGEVFLIAEYLGL
;
A
#
# COMPACT_ATOMS: atom_id res chain seq x y z
N MET A 1 9.80 11.66 7.74
CA MET A 1 8.51 10.99 8.00
C MET A 1 8.56 9.58 7.43
N LEU A 2 8.14 8.60 8.18
CA LEU A 2 8.00 7.23 7.68
C LEU A 2 6.55 7.02 7.25
N ILE A 3 6.34 6.66 6.00
CA ILE A 3 5.00 6.39 5.46
C ILE A 3 4.83 4.90 5.17
N TYR A 4 3.58 4.48 5.01
CA TYR A 4 3.26 3.15 4.54
C TYR A 4 2.13 3.19 3.51
N LEU A 5 2.13 2.20 2.63
CA LEU A 5 1.05 1.92 1.70
C LEU A 5 0.74 0.44 1.80
N LEU A 6 -0.50 0.12 2.12
CA LEU A 6 -0.97 -1.26 2.27
C LEU A 6 -2.14 -1.52 1.34
N ILE A 7 -2.26 -2.75 0.87
CA ILE A 7 -3.48 -3.19 0.19
C ILE A 7 -4.60 -3.19 1.22
N ALA A 8 -5.69 -2.48 0.91
CA ALA A 8 -6.85 -2.43 1.79
C ALA A 8 -7.61 -3.76 1.72
N CYS A 9 -7.60 -4.50 2.82
CA CYS A 9 -8.25 -5.81 2.94
C CYS A 9 -9.51 -5.75 3.79
N ASP A 10 -9.79 -4.61 4.42
CA ASP A 10 -10.95 -4.42 5.26
C ASP A 10 -12.23 -4.27 4.45
N ARG A 11 -13.31 -4.88 4.92
CA ARG A 11 -14.66 -4.71 4.37
C ARG A 11 -14.80 -5.14 2.91
N LEU A 12 -14.01 -6.12 2.48
CA LEU A 12 -14.14 -6.68 1.14
C LEU A 12 -15.37 -7.59 1.08
N GLU A 13 -16.11 -7.51 -0.03
CA GLU A 13 -17.14 -8.49 -0.35
C GLU A 13 -16.49 -9.83 -0.70
N ASP A 14 -17.23 -10.92 -0.59
CA ASP A 14 -16.72 -12.27 -0.82
C ASP A 14 -16.03 -12.43 -2.18
N LYS A 15 -16.58 -11.82 -3.23
CA LYS A 15 -15.98 -11.84 -4.57
C LYS A 15 -14.66 -11.11 -4.62
N GLN A 16 -14.58 -9.98 -3.96
CA GLN A 16 -13.37 -9.16 -3.90
C GLN A 16 -12.27 -9.87 -3.13
N GLU A 17 -12.61 -10.46 -1.99
CA GLU A 17 -11.68 -11.23 -1.18
C GLU A 17 -11.14 -12.43 -1.95
N LYS A 18 -12.00 -13.17 -2.64
CA LYS A 18 -11.61 -14.32 -3.43
C LYS A 18 -10.65 -13.92 -4.56
N LYS A 19 -10.95 -12.82 -5.25
CA LYS A 19 -10.09 -12.29 -6.31
C LYS A 19 -8.74 -11.85 -5.77
N LEU A 20 -8.73 -11.18 -4.63
CA LEU A 20 -7.51 -10.75 -3.95
C LEU A 20 -6.64 -11.98 -3.62
N ARG A 21 -7.22 -13.02 -3.03
CA ARG A 21 -6.50 -14.24 -2.69
C ARG A 21 -5.93 -14.95 -3.92
N GLN A 22 -6.64 -14.95 -5.05
CA GLN A 22 -6.15 -15.53 -6.30
C GLN A 22 -4.95 -14.78 -6.86
N ASN A 23 -4.91 -13.46 -6.71
CA ASN A 23 -3.84 -12.61 -7.24
C ASN A 23 -2.70 -12.39 -6.24
N LEU A 24 -2.81 -13.00 -5.08
CA LEU A 24 -1.90 -12.80 -3.96
C LEU A 24 -0.44 -13.04 -4.30
N PRO A 25 -0.06 -14.18 -4.90
CA PRO A 25 1.35 -14.41 -5.24
C PRO A 25 1.92 -13.35 -6.17
N GLU A 26 1.13 -12.86 -7.11
CA GLU A 26 1.54 -11.80 -8.05
C GLU A 26 1.72 -10.46 -7.34
N LEU A 27 0.80 -10.12 -6.45
CA LEU A 27 0.90 -8.91 -5.64
C LEU A 27 2.11 -8.94 -4.71
N GLN A 28 2.35 -10.05 -4.05
CA GLN A 28 3.52 -10.24 -3.21
C GLN A 28 4.82 -10.09 -4.01
N ALA A 29 4.88 -10.72 -5.19
CA ALA A 29 6.05 -10.64 -6.05
C ALA A 29 6.31 -9.20 -6.54
N ALA A 30 5.27 -8.47 -6.92
CA ALA A 30 5.40 -7.10 -7.39
C ALA A 30 5.91 -6.16 -6.27
N LEU A 31 5.37 -6.31 -5.07
CA LEU A 31 5.77 -5.49 -3.92
C LEU A 31 7.19 -5.83 -3.45
N GLN A 32 7.54 -7.11 -3.46
CA GLN A 32 8.89 -7.55 -3.12
C GLN A 32 9.91 -7.00 -4.14
N ALA A 33 9.60 -7.09 -5.42
CA ALA A 33 10.46 -6.56 -6.48
C ALA A 33 10.69 -5.05 -6.33
N TYR A 34 9.63 -4.31 -6.02
CA TYR A 34 9.73 -2.87 -5.75
C TYR A 34 10.62 -2.58 -4.55
N ALA A 35 10.42 -3.30 -3.45
CA ALA A 35 11.22 -3.10 -2.24
C ALA A 35 12.71 -3.42 -2.48
N GLU A 36 13.01 -4.50 -3.20
CA GLU A 36 14.39 -4.86 -3.54
C GLU A 36 15.04 -3.83 -4.46
N ALA A 37 14.31 -3.37 -5.50
CA ALA A 37 14.81 -2.37 -6.43
C ALA A 37 15.06 -1.01 -5.76
N ASN A 38 14.38 -0.72 -4.66
CA ASN A 38 14.46 0.55 -3.94
C ASN A 38 15.04 0.41 -2.52
N ALA A 39 15.77 -0.66 -2.26
CA ALA A 39 16.39 -0.90 -0.95
C ALA A 39 17.33 0.24 -0.52
N ALA A 40 18.00 0.90 -1.48
CA ALA A 40 18.86 2.05 -1.21
C ALA A 40 18.09 3.26 -0.65
N TYR A 41 16.78 3.30 -0.83
CA TYR A 41 15.91 4.35 -0.30
C TYR A 41 15.16 3.89 0.96
N ASP A 42 15.62 2.81 1.58
CA ASP A 42 15.04 2.24 2.81
C ASP A 42 13.58 1.79 2.65
N VAL A 43 13.21 1.33 1.46
CA VAL A 43 11.90 0.73 1.22
C VAL A 43 11.89 -0.67 1.83
N ILE A 44 10.90 -0.94 2.68
CA ILE A 44 10.76 -2.21 3.39
C ILE A 44 9.42 -2.84 3.00
N LEU A 45 9.46 -4.12 2.64
CA LEU A 45 8.27 -4.91 2.38
C LEU A 45 7.52 -5.18 3.69
N ILE A 46 6.23 -4.92 3.69
CA ILE A 46 5.31 -5.33 4.75
C ILE A 46 4.53 -6.52 4.23
N ASN A 47 4.70 -7.68 4.85
CA ASN A 47 3.98 -8.90 4.47
C ASN A 47 3.72 -9.71 5.74
N GLU A 48 2.64 -9.37 6.43
CA GLU A 48 2.27 -9.92 7.72
C GLU A 48 0.90 -10.58 7.66
N CYS A 49 0.84 -11.84 8.05
CA CYS A 49 -0.39 -12.59 8.17
C CYS A 49 -0.35 -13.29 9.54
N GLU A 50 -1.20 -12.84 10.46
CA GLU A 50 -1.20 -13.33 11.85
C GLU A 50 -2.01 -14.61 12.05
N SER A 51 -2.88 -14.94 11.10
CA SER A 51 -3.70 -16.15 11.18
C SER A 51 -3.62 -16.95 9.88
N ASP A 52 -3.93 -18.25 9.96
CA ASP A 52 -3.98 -19.12 8.79
C ASP A 52 -5.03 -18.65 7.76
N ASP A 53 -6.05 -17.95 8.21
CA ASP A 53 -7.11 -17.41 7.36
C ASP A 53 -6.76 -16.08 6.71
N CYS A 54 -5.70 -15.43 7.19
CA CYS A 54 -5.21 -14.14 6.68
C CYS A 54 -6.28 -13.05 6.57
N GLU A 55 -7.24 -13.03 7.50
CA GLU A 55 -8.27 -12.00 7.53
C GLU A 55 -7.70 -10.62 7.84
N ASP A 56 -6.65 -10.59 8.65
CA ASP A 56 -5.94 -9.36 9.06
C ASP A 56 -4.64 -9.18 8.30
N TRP A 57 -4.64 -9.58 7.05
CA TRP A 57 -3.43 -9.57 6.27
C TRP A 57 -2.94 -8.17 5.93
N GLN A 58 -1.65 -7.93 6.16
CA GLN A 58 -1.00 -6.65 5.91
C GLN A 58 0.06 -6.87 4.83
N LEU A 59 -0.21 -6.37 3.64
CA LEU A 59 0.69 -6.48 2.51
C LEU A 59 0.89 -5.11 1.87
N GLY A 60 2.14 -4.67 1.81
CA GLY A 60 2.48 -3.39 1.22
C GLY A 60 3.94 -3.04 1.46
N ILE A 61 4.20 -1.75 1.58
CA ILE A 61 5.55 -1.23 1.81
C ILE A 61 5.54 -0.10 2.83
N SER A 62 6.71 0.15 3.43
CA SER A 62 7.00 1.37 4.15
C SER A 62 8.25 2.02 3.56
N GLN A 63 8.34 3.34 3.62
CA GLN A 63 9.54 4.07 3.23
C GLN A 63 9.60 5.45 3.87
N PRO A 64 10.82 5.95 4.18
CA PRO A 64 10.97 7.33 4.64
C PRO A 64 10.79 8.30 3.49
N VAL A 65 10.11 9.42 3.76
CA VAL A 65 9.90 10.51 2.80
C VAL A 65 10.13 11.85 3.50
N THR A 66 10.66 12.83 2.77
CA THR A 66 10.91 14.17 3.29
C THR A 66 10.22 15.25 2.46
N ARG A 67 9.75 14.91 1.25
CA ARG A 67 9.08 15.85 0.36
C ARG A 67 8.04 15.12 -0.49
N ASN A 68 7.10 15.88 -1.06
CA ASN A 68 5.98 15.32 -1.82
C ASN A 68 6.43 14.50 -3.05
N THR A 69 7.53 14.88 -3.71
CA THR A 69 8.03 14.16 -4.88
C THR A 69 8.46 12.73 -4.57
N HIS A 70 8.79 12.43 -3.32
CA HIS A 70 9.12 11.06 -2.89
C HIS A 70 7.93 10.12 -2.96
N LEU A 71 6.70 10.65 -3.04
CA LEU A 71 5.48 9.86 -3.17
C LEU A 71 5.20 9.39 -4.59
N ASN A 72 5.86 9.97 -5.60
CA ASN A 72 5.57 9.66 -7.00
C ASN A 72 5.68 8.17 -7.31
N PHE A 73 6.78 7.53 -6.94
CA PHE A 73 7.00 6.11 -7.23
C PHE A 73 6.06 5.17 -6.48
N PRO A 74 5.89 5.29 -5.14
CA PRO A 74 4.99 4.37 -4.45
C PRO A 74 3.52 4.58 -4.80
N VAL A 75 3.08 5.80 -5.05
CA VAL A 75 1.70 6.07 -5.48
C VAL A 75 1.45 5.52 -6.89
N ASP A 76 2.40 5.70 -7.81
CA ASP A 76 2.31 5.13 -9.17
C ASP A 76 2.26 3.61 -9.12
N LEU A 77 3.07 2.99 -8.28
CA LEU A 77 3.05 1.54 -8.08
C LEU A 77 1.66 1.05 -7.69
N PHE A 78 1.08 1.65 -6.65
CA PHE A 78 -0.23 1.22 -6.14
C PHE A 78 -1.38 1.58 -7.07
N ASN A 79 -1.29 2.69 -7.81
CA ASN A 79 -2.25 3.00 -8.87
C ASN A 79 -2.22 1.93 -9.97
N GLY A 80 -1.03 1.47 -10.34
CA GLY A 80 -0.86 0.38 -11.30
C GLY A 80 -1.44 -0.94 -10.80
N LEU A 81 -1.20 -1.29 -9.55
CA LEU A 81 -1.76 -2.49 -8.93
C LEU A 81 -3.28 -2.40 -8.81
N ALA A 82 -3.81 -1.23 -8.48
CA ALA A 82 -5.25 -1.00 -8.42
C ALA A 82 -5.91 -1.21 -9.78
N GLU A 83 -5.31 -0.69 -10.83
CA GLU A 83 -5.82 -0.85 -12.20
C GLU A 83 -5.76 -2.30 -12.66
N GLN A 84 -4.66 -2.99 -12.38
CA GLN A 84 -4.43 -4.37 -12.84
C GLN A 84 -5.23 -5.40 -12.03
N TYR A 85 -5.31 -5.24 -10.71
CA TYR A 85 -5.87 -6.24 -9.81
C TYR A 85 -7.17 -5.83 -9.12
N GLY A 86 -7.63 -4.60 -9.33
CA GLY A 86 -8.89 -4.11 -8.76
C GLY A 86 -8.84 -3.90 -7.25
N ILE A 87 -7.68 -3.53 -6.72
CA ILE A 87 -7.48 -3.30 -5.29
C ILE A 87 -7.61 -1.83 -4.91
N ASP A 88 -7.82 -1.58 -3.63
CA ASP A 88 -7.67 -0.27 -3.02
C ASP A 88 -6.45 -0.25 -2.11
N CYS A 89 -5.92 0.92 -1.85
CA CYS A 89 -4.73 1.12 -1.03
C CYS A 89 -5.05 2.01 0.17
N GLU A 90 -4.52 1.63 1.32
CA GLU A 90 -4.49 2.47 2.51
C GLU A 90 -3.13 3.13 2.57
N VAL A 91 -3.09 4.47 2.70
CA VAL A 91 -1.85 5.22 2.87
C VAL A 91 -1.88 5.98 4.19
N GLY A 92 -0.76 6.02 4.87
CA GLY A 92 -0.63 6.71 6.13
C GLY A 92 0.82 6.87 6.55
N TYR A 93 1.02 7.22 7.81
CA TYR A 93 2.34 7.38 8.39
C TYR A 93 2.50 6.48 9.61
N ILE A 94 3.77 6.23 9.96
CA ILE A 94 4.12 5.43 11.13
C ILE A 94 4.79 6.33 12.14
N GLU A 95 4.22 6.39 13.35
CA GLU A 95 4.75 7.19 14.47
C GLU A 95 4.74 6.32 15.71
N ASP A 96 5.88 6.26 16.38
CA ASP A 96 6.07 5.42 17.60
C ASP A 96 5.65 3.96 17.39
N GLY A 97 5.89 3.42 16.19
CA GLY A 97 5.52 2.06 15.83
C GLY A 97 4.05 1.85 15.47
N ALA A 98 3.22 2.88 15.57
CA ALA A 98 1.80 2.80 15.24
C ALA A 98 1.52 3.35 13.84
N ARG A 99 0.66 2.66 13.10
CA ARG A 99 0.23 3.07 11.76
C ARG A 99 -1.03 3.93 11.86
N GLU A 100 -0.96 5.13 11.25
CA GLU A 100 -2.08 6.07 11.24
C GLU A 100 -2.52 6.30 9.79
N PRO A 101 -3.70 5.81 9.39
CA PRO A 101 -4.18 6.01 8.03
C PRO A 101 -4.62 7.46 7.82
N VAL A 102 -4.32 8.00 6.64
CA VAL A 102 -4.74 9.36 6.28
C VAL A 102 -5.62 9.39 5.04
N SER A 103 -5.51 8.40 4.16
CA SER A 103 -6.29 8.38 2.92
C SER A 103 -6.37 6.96 2.35
N TYR A 104 -7.32 6.80 1.43
CA TYR A 104 -7.51 5.57 0.66
C TYR A 104 -7.62 5.93 -0.81
N PHE A 105 -7.04 5.12 -1.68
CA PHE A 105 -7.17 5.31 -3.13
C PHE A 105 -7.13 3.96 -3.84
N GLY A 106 -7.60 3.90 -5.08
CA GLY A 106 -7.55 2.68 -5.87
C GLY A 106 -8.78 2.48 -6.75
N LYS A 107 -9.17 1.24 -6.94
CA LYS A 107 -10.25 0.84 -7.86
C LYS A 107 -11.59 1.45 -7.47
N HIS A 108 -11.97 1.41 -6.20
CA HIS A 108 -13.26 1.89 -5.70
C HIS A 108 -13.17 3.31 -5.15
N GLU A 109 -12.05 3.65 -4.53
CA GLU A 109 -11.82 4.94 -3.88
C GLU A 109 -11.36 6.04 -4.85
N GLY A 110 -11.04 5.67 -6.10
CA GLY A 110 -10.50 6.60 -7.09
C GLY A 110 -8.99 6.63 -7.12
N LYS A 111 -8.43 7.05 -8.25
CA LYS A 111 -6.99 7.10 -8.49
C LYS A 111 -6.28 7.97 -7.44
N GLY A 112 -5.15 7.48 -6.95
CA GLY A 112 -4.31 8.22 -6.01
C GLY A 112 -3.68 9.45 -6.64
N GLU A 113 -3.84 10.61 -5.96
CA GLU A 113 -3.27 11.88 -6.38
C GLU A 113 -2.18 12.29 -5.40
N VAL A 114 -0.94 12.41 -5.89
CA VAL A 114 0.22 12.69 -5.05
C VAL A 114 0.04 13.97 -4.24
N PHE A 115 -0.49 15.04 -4.84
CA PHE A 115 -0.67 16.31 -4.13
C PHE A 115 -1.66 16.21 -2.96
N LEU A 116 -2.75 15.49 -3.15
CA LEU A 116 -3.74 15.30 -2.09
C LEU A 116 -3.19 14.43 -0.96
N ILE A 117 -2.51 13.36 -1.32
CA ILE A 117 -1.89 12.46 -0.35
C ILE A 117 -0.83 13.21 0.45
N ALA A 118 0.01 13.98 -0.21
CA ALA A 118 1.04 14.80 0.43
C ALA A 118 0.41 15.81 1.42
N GLU A 119 -0.69 16.45 1.03
CA GLU A 119 -1.41 17.37 1.89
C GLU A 119 -1.92 16.68 3.16
N TYR A 120 -2.53 15.51 3.02
CA TYR A 120 -3.01 14.74 4.18
C TYR A 120 -1.87 14.26 5.08
N LEU A 121 -0.69 14.00 4.52
CA LEU A 121 0.49 13.61 5.29
C LEU A 121 1.22 14.80 5.92
N GLY A 122 0.90 16.02 5.50
CA GLY A 122 1.59 17.22 5.97
C GLY A 122 2.94 17.48 5.28
N LEU A 123 3.09 17.00 4.08
CA LEU A 123 4.33 17.17 3.27
C LEU A 123 4.33 18.43 2.41
#